data_714ec8ae572c1fcc4020a91ba81d032a
#
_entry.id   714ec8ae572c1fcc4020a91ba81d032a
#
_cell.length_a   1.000
_cell.length_b   1.000
_cell.length_c   1.000
_cell.angle_alpha   90.00
_cell.angle_beta   90.00
_cell.angle_gamma   90.00
#
_symmetry.space_group_name_H-M   'P 1'
#
loop_
_entity.id
_entity.type
_entity.pdbx_description
1 polymer ?
#
loop_
_entity_poly.entity_id
_entity_poly.type
_entity_poly.pdbx_seq_one_letter_code
_entity_poly.pdbx_strand_id
1 'polypeptide(L)'
;MLFRSTNGSYNGTIFHRVIENFMIQGGGMLPDMTQINSNAPVVNEANNNLSNKKGTIAMARTSDPHSATSQFFINLKDNDFLDKKNAPDGWGYCVFGKVTEGIDIVEKIGTVATANKAGHGDVPIETIVIESVEILTE
;
A
#
# COMPACT_ATOMS: atom_id res chain seq x y z
N MET A 1 -2.80 5.09 10.46
CA MET A 1 -3.76 4.85 9.36
C MET A 1 -5.10 5.52 9.59
N LEU A 2 -5.75 5.29 10.71
CA LEU A 2 -7.06 5.88 11.03
C LEU A 2 -7.08 7.41 10.86
N PHE A 3 -6.11 8.11 11.42
CA PHE A 3 -6.03 9.58 11.34
C PHE A 3 -5.96 10.07 9.88
N ARG A 4 -5.16 9.43 9.03
CA ARG A 4 -5.05 9.80 7.61
C ARG A 4 -6.34 9.54 6.85
N SER A 5 -7.06 8.49 7.20
CA SER A 5 -8.37 8.19 6.61
C SER A 5 -9.42 9.21 7.01
N THR A 6 -9.40 9.69 8.26
CA THR A 6 -10.39 10.66 8.75
C THR A 6 -10.12 12.09 8.28
N ASN A 7 -8.85 12.46 8.04
CA ASN A 7 -8.50 13.82 7.61
C ASN A 7 -8.52 14.02 6.08
N GLY A 8 -8.90 12.99 5.31
CA GLY A 8 -8.97 13.08 3.86
C GLY A 8 -7.63 13.01 3.13
N SER A 9 -6.53 12.65 3.80
CA SER A 9 -5.20 12.61 3.20
C SER A 9 -5.10 11.66 2.00
N TYR A 10 -5.91 10.61 1.96
CA TYR A 10 -5.90 9.64 0.86
C TYR A 10 -6.76 10.04 -0.33
N ASN A 11 -7.65 11.02 -0.16
CA ASN A 11 -8.55 11.43 -1.25
C ASN A 11 -7.76 12.05 -2.39
N GLY A 12 -7.97 11.54 -3.60
CA GLY A 12 -7.26 12.01 -4.79
C GLY A 12 -5.86 11.43 -4.98
N THR A 13 -5.38 10.58 -4.07
CA THR A 13 -4.12 9.86 -4.28
C THR A 13 -4.31 8.68 -5.24
N ILE A 14 -3.22 8.13 -5.77
CA ILE A 14 -3.25 7.09 -6.79
C ILE A 14 -2.59 5.80 -6.32
N PHE A 15 -2.92 4.70 -7.02
CA PHE A 15 -2.10 3.50 -7.00
C PHE A 15 -0.97 3.69 -8.00
N HIS A 16 0.19 4.13 -7.50
CA HIS A 16 1.32 4.52 -8.34
C HIS A 16 2.29 3.38 -8.65
N ARG A 17 2.10 2.21 -8.06
CA ARG A 17 2.93 1.04 -8.29
C ARG A 17 2.07 -0.22 -8.27
N VAL A 18 2.05 -0.91 -9.40
CA VAL A 18 1.27 -2.15 -9.57
C VAL A 18 2.18 -3.20 -10.18
N ILE A 19 2.33 -4.32 -9.50
CA ILE A 19 3.09 -5.49 -10.00
C ILE A 19 2.16 -6.69 -9.96
N GLU A 20 1.82 -7.22 -11.13
CA GLU A 20 0.95 -8.38 -11.26
C GLU A 20 1.49 -9.57 -10.43
N ASN A 21 0.61 -10.29 -9.78
CA ASN A 21 0.94 -11.42 -8.90
C ASN A 21 1.85 -11.06 -7.71
N PHE A 22 1.89 -9.79 -7.35
CA PHE A 22 2.64 -9.35 -6.18
C PHE A 22 1.81 -8.42 -5.30
N MET A 23 1.64 -7.14 -5.71
CA MET A 23 0.92 -6.16 -4.87
C MET A 23 0.48 -4.95 -5.69
N ILE A 24 -0.45 -4.17 -5.14
CA ILE A 24 -0.77 -2.82 -5.59
C ILE A 24 -0.45 -1.85 -4.46
N GLN A 25 0.21 -0.74 -4.76
CA GLN A 25 0.71 0.22 -3.77
C GLN A 25 0.19 1.63 -4.08
N GLY A 26 -0.26 2.31 -3.04
CA GLY A 26 -0.78 3.67 -3.17
C GLY A 26 -0.72 4.45 -1.86
N GLY A 27 -1.43 5.58 -1.84
CA GLY A 27 -1.57 6.41 -0.65
C GLY A 27 -0.46 7.44 -0.44
N GLY A 28 0.41 7.66 -1.42
CA GLY A 28 1.53 8.58 -1.28
C GLY A 28 1.72 9.56 -2.40
N MET A 29 1.07 9.36 -3.55
CA MET A 29 1.27 10.17 -4.75
C MET A 29 -0.04 10.75 -5.26
N LEU A 30 0.03 11.95 -5.86
CA LEU A 30 -1.04 12.56 -6.62
C LEU A 30 -0.94 12.14 -8.09
N PRO A 31 -1.98 12.38 -8.93
CA PRO A 31 -1.96 11.99 -10.34
C PRO A 31 -0.77 12.53 -11.15
N ASP A 32 -0.19 13.65 -10.75
CA ASP A 32 1.00 14.23 -11.37
C ASP A 32 2.32 13.60 -10.86
N MET A 33 2.24 12.56 -10.04
CA MET A 33 3.38 11.87 -9.42
C MET A 33 4.15 12.70 -8.40
N THR A 34 3.57 13.75 -7.86
CA THR A 34 4.12 14.45 -6.70
C THR A 34 3.70 13.75 -5.41
N GLN A 35 4.60 13.74 -4.42
CA GLN A 35 4.30 13.16 -3.12
C GLN A 35 3.35 14.07 -2.33
N ILE A 36 2.42 13.45 -1.59
CA ILE A 36 1.59 14.20 -0.63
C ILE A 36 2.40 14.51 0.61
N ASN A 37 1.98 15.56 1.34
CA ASN A 37 2.51 15.81 2.68
C ASN A 37 2.03 14.72 3.62
N SER A 38 2.93 14.15 4.39
CA SER A 38 2.61 13.09 5.32
C SER A 38 3.03 13.45 6.75
N ASN A 39 2.40 12.80 7.71
CA ASN A 39 2.80 12.91 9.11
C ASN A 39 4.15 12.23 9.34
N ALA A 40 4.69 12.37 10.56
CA ALA A 40 5.93 11.71 10.94
C ALA A 40 5.83 10.19 10.74
N PRO A 41 6.96 9.52 10.45
CA PRO A 41 7.00 8.06 10.34
C PRO A 41 6.50 7.36 11.60
N VAL A 42 5.99 6.15 11.41
CA VAL A 42 5.50 5.30 12.51
C VAL A 42 6.39 4.09 12.71
N VAL A 43 6.43 3.59 13.93
CA VAL A 43 7.21 2.40 14.30
C VAL A 43 6.64 1.17 13.57
N ASN A 44 7.53 0.30 13.10
CA ASN A 44 7.16 -0.96 12.48
C ASN A 44 6.65 -1.94 13.56
N GLU A 45 5.43 -2.40 13.38
CA GLU A 45 4.74 -3.34 14.28
C GLU A 45 4.54 -4.73 13.65
N ALA A 46 5.43 -5.12 12.72
CA ALA A 46 5.33 -6.43 12.04
C ALA A 46 5.49 -7.63 12.99
N ASN A 47 5.86 -7.39 14.24
CA ASN A 47 5.87 -8.38 15.31
C ASN A 47 4.45 -8.72 15.85
N ASN A 48 3.39 -8.22 15.21
CA ASN A 48 2.00 -8.52 15.56
C ASN A 48 1.54 -9.93 15.13
N ASN A 49 2.43 -10.75 14.55
CA ASN A 49 2.17 -12.09 14.04
C ASN A 49 1.15 -12.17 12.90
N LEU A 50 0.88 -11.06 12.21
CA LEU A 50 0.05 -11.05 11.02
C LEU A 50 0.90 -11.29 9.79
N SER A 51 0.45 -12.18 8.91
CA SER A 51 1.18 -12.56 7.69
C SER A 51 0.68 -11.78 6.48
N ASN A 52 1.59 -11.52 5.53
CA ASN A 52 1.29 -10.88 4.25
C ASN A 52 0.62 -11.87 3.28
N LYS A 53 -0.59 -12.31 3.62
CA LYS A 53 -1.40 -13.18 2.78
C LYS A 53 -2.16 -12.39 1.71
N LYS A 54 -2.64 -13.09 0.68
CA LYS A 54 -3.49 -12.48 -0.36
C LYS A 54 -4.64 -11.70 0.28
N GLY A 55 -4.83 -10.47 -0.18
CA GLY A 55 -5.90 -9.59 0.30
C GLY A 55 -5.58 -8.80 1.56
N THR A 56 -4.42 -9.02 2.19
CA THR A 56 -4.02 -8.22 3.35
C THR A 56 -3.44 -6.89 2.91
N ILE A 57 -3.56 -5.88 3.80
CA ILE A 57 -3.08 -4.52 3.60
C ILE A 57 -1.92 -4.28 4.57
N ALA A 58 -0.80 -3.82 4.04
CA ALA A 58 0.41 -3.58 4.84
C ALA A 58 0.99 -2.20 4.55
N MET A 59 1.78 -1.68 5.48
CA MET A 59 2.44 -0.38 5.32
C MET A 59 3.68 -0.51 4.42
N ALA A 60 3.73 0.30 3.37
CA ALA A 60 4.93 0.47 2.57
C ALA A 60 5.93 1.37 3.31
N ARG A 61 7.21 1.16 3.06
CA ARG A 61 8.30 1.90 3.69
C ARG A 61 9.56 1.87 2.83
N THR A 62 10.54 2.66 3.20
CA THR A 62 11.89 2.55 2.63
C THR A 62 12.66 1.39 3.29
N SER A 63 13.96 1.28 3.04
CA SER A 63 14.83 0.30 3.71
C SER A 63 14.94 0.50 5.23
N ASP A 64 14.64 1.71 5.74
CA ASP A 64 14.52 1.94 7.18
C ASP A 64 13.24 1.28 7.70
N PRO A 65 13.32 0.33 8.65
CA PRO A 65 12.15 -0.38 9.17
C PRO A 65 11.07 0.52 9.78
N HIS A 66 11.44 1.69 10.26
CA HIS A 66 10.56 2.64 10.95
C HIS A 66 10.29 3.90 10.12
N SER A 67 10.27 3.78 8.80
CA SER A 67 10.08 4.93 7.88
C SER A 67 8.68 5.04 7.27
N ALA A 68 7.75 4.16 7.62
CA ALA A 68 6.40 4.17 7.08
C ALA A 68 5.65 5.45 7.45
N THR A 69 5.05 6.11 6.48
CA THR A 69 4.28 7.35 6.69
C THR A 69 2.82 7.20 6.26
N SER A 70 2.54 7.18 4.97
CA SER A 70 1.16 7.10 4.45
C SER A 70 0.95 5.99 3.44
N GLN A 71 1.99 5.57 2.72
CA GLN A 71 1.85 4.59 1.65
C GLN A 71 1.54 3.21 2.21
N PHE A 72 0.68 2.51 1.52
CA PHE A 72 0.29 1.13 1.84
C PHE A 72 0.28 0.30 0.56
N PHE A 73 0.26 -1.02 0.73
CA PHE A 73 0.06 -1.93 -0.39
C PHE A 73 -0.94 -3.02 -0.01
N ILE A 74 -1.59 -3.57 -1.04
CA ILE A 74 -2.50 -4.71 -0.90
C ILE A 74 -1.84 -5.90 -1.59
N ASN A 75 -1.69 -6.99 -0.86
CA ASN A 75 -1.08 -8.21 -1.39
C ASN A 75 -2.01 -8.90 -2.38
N LEU A 76 -1.50 -9.23 -3.57
CA LEU A 76 -2.25 -9.94 -4.62
C LEU A 76 -2.10 -11.45 -4.54
N LYS A 77 -1.18 -11.92 -3.72
CA LYS A 77 -0.96 -13.33 -3.40
C LYS A 77 -0.38 -13.46 -1.99
N ASP A 78 -0.12 -14.68 -1.54
CA ASP A 78 0.59 -14.92 -0.29
C ASP A 78 2.07 -14.54 -0.47
N ASN A 79 2.48 -13.47 0.19
CA ASN A 79 3.83 -12.91 0.13
C ASN A 79 4.55 -13.13 1.48
N ASP A 80 4.68 -14.37 1.89
CA ASP A 80 5.25 -14.74 3.20
C ASP A 80 6.69 -14.23 3.38
N PHE A 81 7.41 -13.99 2.29
CA PHE A 81 8.77 -13.44 2.35
C PHE A 81 8.82 -12.00 2.90
N LEU A 82 7.68 -11.32 2.96
CA LEU A 82 7.56 -9.98 3.55
C LEU A 82 7.28 -10.01 5.06
N ASP A 83 7.04 -11.19 5.61
CA ASP A 83 6.79 -11.34 7.05
C ASP A 83 8.08 -11.16 7.84
N LYS A 84 7.96 -10.63 9.07
CA LYS A 84 9.11 -10.38 9.95
C LYS A 84 10.03 -11.59 10.08
N LYS A 85 9.46 -12.77 10.26
CA LYS A 85 10.20 -14.02 10.45
C LYS A 85 11.03 -14.44 9.24
N ASN A 86 10.65 -13.99 8.05
CA ASN A 86 11.28 -14.39 6.79
C ASN A 86 12.04 -13.25 6.11
N ALA A 87 11.88 -12.01 6.60
CA ALA A 87 12.45 -10.84 5.94
C ALA A 87 13.97 -10.76 6.14
N PRO A 88 14.73 -10.43 5.07
CA PRO A 88 16.20 -10.33 5.16
C PRO A 88 16.68 -9.29 6.17
N ASP A 89 15.92 -8.21 6.39
CA ASP A 89 16.26 -7.16 7.35
C ASP A 89 15.81 -7.49 8.80
N GLY A 90 15.13 -8.61 9.00
CA GLY A 90 14.62 -9.02 10.31
C GLY A 90 13.39 -8.25 10.80
N TRP A 91 12.85 -7.32 10.00
CA TRP A 91 11.70 -6.49 10.38
C TRP A 91 10.44 -6.81 9.59
N GLY A 92 10.55 -7.00 8.26
CA GLY A 92 9.41 -7.25 7.39
C GLY A 92 8.49 -6.04 7.25
N TYR A 93 7.28 -6.30 6.76
CA TYR A 93 6.25 -5.30 6.49
C TYR A 93 5.02 -5.55 7.36
N CYS A 94 4.55 -4.49 8.02
CA CYS A 94 3.48 -4.57 8.99
C CYS A 94 2.11 -4.66 8.33
N VAL A 95 1.44 -5.80 8.47
CA VAL A 95 0.03 -5.97 8.10
C VAL A 95 -0.85 -5.34 9.16
N PHE A 96 -1.81 -4.49 8.73
CA PHE A 96 -2.74 -3.82 9.64
C PHE A 96 -4.21 -4.02 9.26
N GLY A 97 -4.49 -4.65 8.14
CA GLY A 97 -5.86 -4.85 7.69
C GLY A 97 -5.97 -5.89 6.59
N LYS A 98 -7.19 -6.12 6.14
CA LYS A 98 -7.49 -6.99 5.01
C LYS A 98 -8.69 -6.49 4.23
N VAL A 99 -8.75 -6.82 2.94
CA VAL A 99 -9.89 -6.54 2.08
C VAL A 99 -11.01 -7.53 2.43
N THR A 100 -12.18 -7.03 2.80
CA THR A 100 -13.36 -7.84 3.12
C THR A 100 -14.38 -7.88 1.98
N GLU A 101 -14.42 -6.82 1.16
CA GLU A 101 -15.27 -6.73 -0.02
C GLU A 101 -14.48 -6.11 -1.17
N GLY A 102 -14.77 -6.51 -2.42
CA GLY A 102 -14.14 -5.92 -3.60
C GLY A 102 -12.77 -6.48 -3.94
N ILE A 103 -12.42 -7.67 -3.48
CA ILE A 103 -11.14 -8.30 -3.84
C ILE A 103 -11.00 -8.49 -5.36
N ASP A 104 -12.10 -8.71 -6.06
CA ASP A 104 -12.13 -8.80 -7.53
C ASP A 104 -11.70 -7.50 -8.19
N ILE A 105 -12.04 -6.35 -7.62
CA ILE A 105 -11.59 -5.03 -8.07
C ILE A 105 -10.08 -4.88 -7.84
N VAL A 106 -9.59 -5.29 -6.69
CA VAL A 106 -8.15 -5.28 -6.37
C VAL A 106 -7.37 -6.14 -7.37
N GLU A 107 -7.87 -7.34 -7.66
CA GLU A 107 -7.25 -8.23 -8.65
C GLU A 107 -7.26 -7.61 -10.05
N LYS A 108 -8.34 -6.94 -10.43
CA LYS A 108 -8.45 -6.24 -11.71
C LYS A 108 -7.43 -5.11 -11.81
N ILE A 109 -7.25 -4.32 -10.77
CA ILE A 109 -6.21 -3.29 -10.72
C ILE A 109 -4.83 -3.93 -10.91
N GLY A 110 -4.60 -5.11 -10.31
CA GLY A 110 -3.34 -5.83 -10.41
C GLY A 110 -2.95 -6.27 -11.83
N THR A 111 -3.88 -6.24 -12.79
CA THR A 111 -3.64 -6.68 -14.18
C THR A 111 -3.48 -5.53 -15.16
N VAL A 112 -3.55 -4.27 -14.74
CA VAL A 112 -3.46 -3.13 -15.66
C VAL A 112 -2.05 -3.00 -16.24
N ALA A 113 -1.97 -2.43 -17.44
CA ALA A 113 -0.70 -2.15 -18.10
C ALA A 113 0.05 -1.05 -17.33
N THR A 114 1.35 -1.23 -17.16
CA THR A 114 2.24 -0.32 -16.43
C THR A 114 3.42 0.12 -17.29
N ALA A 115 4.05 1.23 -16.89
CA ALA A 115 5.23 1.77 -17.55
C ALA A 115 6.06 2.58 -16.53
N ASN A 116 7.24 3.01 -16.96
CA ASN A 116 8.03 3.97 -16.19
C ASN A 116 7.44 5.38 -16.34
N LYS A 117 7.34 6.11 -15.24
CA LYS A 117 6.75 7.44 -15.20
C LYS A 117 7.40 8.27 -14.11
N ALA A 118 7.89 9.47 -14.44
CA ALA A 118 8.53 10.38 -13.49
C ALA A 118 9.64 9.72 -12.65
N GLY A 119 10.42 8.81 -13.24
CA GLY A 119 11.49 8.10 -12.55
C GLY A 119 11.04 6.89 -11.73
N HIS A 120 9.75 6.58 -11.72
CA HIS A 120 9.19 5.41 -11.02
C HIS A 120 8.85 4.30 -12.01
N GLY A 121 9.14 3.04 -11.64
CA GLY A 121 8.75 1.87 -12.40
C GLY A 121 7.38 1.35 -11.99
N ASP A 122 6.77 0.52 -12.85
CA ASP A 122 5.52 -0.18 -12.57
C ASP A 122 4.34 0.74 -12.28
N VAL A 123 4.29 1.91 -12.91
CA VAL A 123 3.20 2.88 -12.77
C VAL A 123 2.10 2.55 -13.77
N PRO A 124 0.82 2.43 -13.35
CA PRO A 124 -0.28 2.24 -14.29
C PRO A 124 -0.30 3.31 -15.36
N ILE A 125 -0.41 2.90 -16.63
CA ILE A 125 -0.46 3.83 -17.77
C ILE A 125 -1.72 4.71 -17.67
N GLU A 126 -2.87 4.09 -17.36
CA GLU A 126 -4.08 4.83 -17.02
C GLU A 126 -4.11 5.04 -15.50
N THR A 127 -4.15 6.29 -15.06
CA THR A 127 -4.14 6.65 -13.65
C THR A 127 -5.32 6.04 -12.90
N ILE A 128 -5.03 5.37 -11.78
CA ILE A 128 -6.04 4.76 -10.91
C ILE A 128 -6.12 5.58 -9.64
N VAL A 129 -7.21 6.31 -9.46
CA VAL A 129 -7.38 7.29 -8.37
C VAL A 129 -8.21 6.69 -7.24
N ILE A 130 -7.76 6.93 -6.02
CA ILE A 130 -8.55 6.72 -4.80
C ILE A 130 -9.40 7.99 -4.62
N GLU A 131 -10.68 7.92 -4.98
CA GLU A 131 -11.55 9.08 -4.93
C GLU A 131 -11.79 9.54 -3.50
N SER A 132 -12.10 8.61 -2.62
CA SER A 132 -12.32 8.90 -1.20
C SER A 132 -12.05 7.69 -0.32
N VAL A 133 -11.72 7.97 0.93
CA VAL A 133 -11.59 6.97 1.99
C VAL A 133 -12.43 7.44 3.18
N GLU A 134 -13.31 6.59 3.65
CA GLU A 134 -14.20 6.88 4.78
C GLU A 134 -14.05 5.82 5.86
N ILE A 135 -14.17 6.24 7.12
CA ILE A 135 -14.25 5.32 8.25
C ILE A 135 -15.71 4.99 8.48
N LEU A 136 -16.03 3.70 8.37
CA LEU A 136 -17.37 3.22 8.68
C LEU A 136 -17.49 2.97 10.18
N THR A 137 -18.51 3.53 10.78
CA THR A 137 -18.83 3.28 12.18
C THR A 137 -20.03 2.33 12.26
N GLU A 138 -19.94 1.38 13.17
CA GLU A 138 -21.04 0.45 13.43
C GLU A 138 -22.12 1.07 14.33
#